data_2b85fe3c8fbf910f202178c29de43a4f
#
_entry.id   2b85fe3c8fbf910f202178c29de43a4f
#
_cell.length_a   1.000
_cell.length_b   1.000
_cell.length_c   1.000
_cell.angle_alpha   90.00
_cell.angle_beta   90.00
_cell.angle_gamma   90.00
#
_symmetry.space_group_name_H-M   'P 1'
#
loop_
_entity.id
_entity.type
_entity.pdbx_description
1 polymer ?
#
loop_
_entity_poly.entity_id
_entity_poly.type
_entity_poly.pdbx_seq_one_letter_code
_entity_poly.pdbx_strand_id
1 'polypeptide(L)'
;MSVQDASYARADRALRGSWPRESAMDAAELESFLDEHTYCVLATGSPDGRAQARPVAFIVVDRSFWFATVKGGRLRNIERTPWASMVVSEGQGASHRAVAADGPVTLGEPSEALKDAWESRVGSRADWAAAWFELRPERLYSYAAHKA
;
A
#
# COMPACT_ATOMS: atom_id res chain seq x y z
N MET A 1 15.05 12.77 0.98
CA MET A 1 13.64 13.11 1.24
C MET A 1 12.80 11.85 1.11
N SER A 2 11.94 11.55 2.08
CA SER A 2 11.06 10.40 2.01
C SER A 2 9.94 10.62 1.00
N VAL A 3 9.29 9.53 0.57
CA VAL A 3 8.13 9.62 -0.32
C VAL A 3 7.02 10.44 0.33
N GLN A 4 6.81 10.25 1.64
CA GLN A 4 5.81 11.03 2.38
C GLN A 4 6.13 12.52 2.37
N ASP A 5 7.36 12.91 2.66
CA ASP A 5 7.77 14.31 2.64
C ASP A 5 7.58 14.94 1.26
N ALA A 6 8.00 14.22 0.20
CA ALA A 6 7.81 14.67 -1.16
C ALA A 6 6.33 14.80 -1.52
N SER A 7 5.50 13.88 -1.01
CA SER A 7 4.04 13.93 -1.23
C SER A 7 3.40 15.15 -0.61
N TYR A 8 3.76 15.45 0.65
CA TYR A 8 3.24 16.63 1.32
C TYR A 8 3.69 17.93 0.66
N ALA A 9 4.90 17.95 0.11
CA ALA A 9 5.39 19.13 -0.61
C ALA A 9 4.55 19.45 -1.85
N ARG A 10 3.95 18.43 -2.48
CA ARG A 10 3.09 18.58 -3.66
C ARG A 10 1.59 18.65 -3.35
N ALA A 11 1.23 18.42 -2.09
CA ALA A 11 -0.17 18.32 -1.70
C ALA A 11 -0.90 19.65 -1.88
N ASP A 12 -2.11 19.59 -2.42
CA ASP A 12 -2.99 20.75 -2.51
C ASP A 12 -3.68 21.02 -1.17
N ARG A 13 -4.46 22.10 -1.13
CA ARG A 13 -5.15 22.54 0.08
C ARG A 13 -6.16 21.51 0.59
N ALA A 14 -6.90 20.87 -0.33
CA ALA A 14 -7.93 19.90 0.04
C ALA A 14 -7.30 18.66 0.67
N LEU A 15 -6.21 18.17 0.09
CA LEU A 15 -5.49 17.02 0.63
C LEU A 15 -4.87 17.33 2.00
N ARG A 16 -4.25 18.49 2.16
CA ARG A 16 -3.69 18.91 3.44
C ARG A 16 -4.75 19.07 4.52
N GLY A 17 -5.98 19.41 4.14
CA GLY A 17 -7.10 19.45 5.06
C GLY A 17 -7.55 18.10 5.55
N SER A 18 -7.54 17.09 4.66
CA SER A 18 -7.93 15.71 4.98
C SER A 18 -6.81 14.92 5.65
N TRP A 19 -5.57 15.20 5.27
CA TRP A 19 -4.37 14.53 5.78
C TRP A 19 -3.38 15.57 6.31
N PRO A 20 -3.67 16.21 7.47
CA PRO A 20 -2.81 17.27 7.97
C PRO A 20 -1.39 16.80 8.25
N ARG A 21 -0.41 17.60 7.86
CA ARG A 21 1.01 17.24 8.06
C ARG A 21 1.35 17.00 9.53
N GLU A 22 0.74 17.76 10.42
CA GLU A 22 0.95 17.63 11.86
C GLU A 22 0.41 16.32 12.44
N SER A 23 -0.51 15.66 11.73
CA SER A 23 -1.06 14.35 12.13
C SER A 23 -0.34 13.20 11.44
N ALA A 24 0.64 13.46 10.59
CA ALA A 24 1.39 12.42 9.89
C ALA A 24 2.29 11.65 10.84
N MET A 25 2.47 10.38 10.57
CA MET A 25 3.43 9.52 11.28
C MET A 25 4.85 9.92 10.87
N ASP A 26 5.78 9.88 11.81
CA ASP A 26 7.19 9.97 11.46
C ASP A 26 7.66 8.63 10.84
N ALA A 27 8.91 8.58 10.40
CA ALA A 27 9.44 7.40 9.72
C ALA A 27 9.37 6.12 10.57
N ALA A 28 9.67 6.22 11.86
CA ALA A 28 9.66 5.08 12.77
C ALA A 28 8.23 4.61 13.05
N GLU A 29 7.31 5.54 13.27
CA GLU A 29 5.89 5.24 13.47
C GLU A 29 5.29 4.59 12.23
N LEU A 30 5.63 5.09 11.04
CA LEU A 30 5.15 4.57 9.77
C LEU A 30 5.63 3.13 9.55
N GLU A 31 6.91 2.87 9.77
CA GLU A 31 7.48 1.53 9.66
C GLU A 31 6.81 0.56 10.64
N SER A 32 6.66 0.96 11.89
CA SER A 32 6.00 0.15 12.91
C SER A 32 4.56 -0.14 12.56
N PHE A 33 3.82 0.88 12.12
CA PHE A 33 2.42 0.72 11.72
C PHE A 33 2.27 -0.28 10.57
N LEU A 34 3.10 -0.17 9.54
CA LEU A 34 3.05 -1.09 8.40
C LEU A 34 3.46 -2.50 8.80
N ASP A 35 4.39 -2.64 9.74
CA ASP A 35 4.82 -3.94 10.26
C ASP A 35 3.75 -4.63 11.10
N GLU A 36 2.86 -3.88 11.72
CA GLU A 36 1.76 -4.43 12.50
C GLU A 36 0.63 -5.00 11.65
N HIS A 37 0.61 -4.71 10.35
CA HIS A 37 -0.52 -5.05 9.47
C HIS A 37 -0.11 -6.03 8.39
N THR A 38 -0.98 -7.04 8.17
CA THR A 38 -0.81 -8.05 7.12
C THR A 38 -1.66 -7.73 5.89
N TYR A 39 -2.77 -7.00 6.08
CA TYR A 39 -3.76 -6.75 5.03
C TYR A 39 -3.95 -5.26 4.79
N CYS A 40 -4.17 -4.94 3.54
CA CYS A 40 -4.60 -3.61 3.10
C CYS A 40 -5.83 -3.73 2.21
N VAL A 41 -6.43 -2.60 1.89
CA VAL A 41 -7.37 -2.52 0.77
C VAL A 41 -6.59 -2.03 -0.44
N LEU A 42 -6.61 -2.81 -1.50
CA LEU A 42 -5.92 -2.46 -2.76
C LEU A 42 -6.97 -2.13 -3.82
N ALA A 43 -6.80 -0.98 -4.45
CA ALA A 43 -7.66 -0.52 -5.52
C ALA A 43 -6.92 -0.53 -6.86
N THR A 44 -7.57 -1.11 -7.87
CA THR A 44 -7.10 -1.13 -9.25
C THR A 44 -8.21 -0.64 -10.16
N GLY A 45 -7.85 -0.13 -11.35
CA GLY A 45 -8.81 0.39 -12.31
C GLY A 45 -9.12 -0.61 -13.41
N SER A 46 -10.42 -0.80 -13.71
CA SER A 46 -10.84 -1.59 -14.85
C SER A 46 -10.72 -0.76 -16.16
N PRO A 47 -10.78 -1.42 -17.34
CA PRO A 47 -10.64 -0.71 -18.63
C PRO A 47 -11.68 0.36 -18.87
N ASP A 48 -12.86 0.24 -18.26
CA ASP A 48 -13.94 1.22 -18.37
C ASP A 48 -13.84 2.36 -17.34
N GLY A 49 -12.72 2.42 -16.61
CA GLY A 49 -12.48 3.47 -15.62
C GLY A 49 -13.10 3.23 -14.26
N ARG A 50 -13.71 2.08 -14.03
CA ARG A 50 -14.29 1.76 -12.72
C ARG A 50 -13.22 1.25 -11.77
N ALA A 51 -13.22 1.78 -10.55
CA ALA A 51 -12.31 1.34 -9.52
C ALA A 51 -12.83 0.04 -8.87
N GLN A 52 -11.90 -0.87 -8.60
CA GLN A 52 -12.18 -2.10 -7.87
C GLN A 52 -11.27 -2.14 -6.64
N ALA A 53 -11.86 -2.28 -5.46
CA ALA A 53 -11.12 -2.30 -4.20
C ALA A 53 -11.42 -3.59 -3.44
N ARG A 54 -10.37 -4.27 -2.99
CA ARG A 54 -10.45 -5.54 -2.27
C ARG A 54 -9.40 -5.63 -1.19
N PRO A 55 -9.68 -6.28 -0.06
CA PRO A 55 -8.65 -6.59 0.92
C PRO A 55 -7.68 -7.63 0.36
N VAL A 56 -6.40 -7.40 0.57
CA VAL A 56 -5.31 -8.29 0.14
C VAL A 56 -4.17 -8.25 1.15
N ALA A 57 -3.42 -9.34 1.22
CA ALA A 57 -2.19 -9.36 2.01
C ALA A 57 -1.08 -8.59 1.28
N PHE A 58 -0.18 -8.01 2.06
CA PHE A 58 0.98 -7.29 1.53
C PHE A 58 2.19 -7.46 2.44
N ILE A 59 3.36 -7.23 1.88
CA ILE A 59 4.59 -7.05 2.65
C ILE A 59 5.34 -5.82 2.14
N VAL A 60 6.19 -5.27 2.98
CA VAL A 60 7.06 -4.15 2.62
C VAL A 60 8.48 -4.67 2.51
N VAL A 61 9.10 -4.47 1.36
CA VAL A 61 10.51 -4.80 1.12
C VAL A 61 11.14 -3.66 0.32
N ASP A 62 12.26 -3.14 0.82
CA ASP A 62 12.99 -2.05 0.15
C ASP A 62 12.11 -0.86 -0.24
N ARG A 63 11.24 -0.44 0.68
CA ARG A 63 10.33 0.70 0.52
C ARG A 63 9.28 0.51 -0.57
N SER A 64 9.04 -0.72 -0.97
CA SER A 64 7.99 -1.09 -1.91
C SER A 64 7.02 -2.05 -1.27
N PHE A 65 5.80 -2.06 -1.78
CA PHE A 65 4.77 -2.99 -1.34
C PHE A 65 4.67 -4.13 -2.33
N TRP A 66 4.71 -5.36 -1.83
CA TRP A 66 4.64 -6.56 -2.65
C TRP A 66 3.37 -7.34 -2.39
N PHE A 67 2.83 -7.90 -3.47
CA PHE A 67 1.57 -8.63 -3.47
C PHE A 67 1.71 -9.89 -4.31
N ALA A 68 0.97 -10.93 -3.89
CA ALA A 68 0.78 -12.15 -4.68
C ALA A 68 -0.69 -12.20 -5.11
N THR A 69 -0.96 -12.60 -6.34
CA THR A 69 -2.32 -12.64 -6.87
C THR A 69 -2.60 -13.88 -7.72
N VAL A 70 -3.86 -14.29 -7.74
CA VAL A 70 -4.36 -15.31 -8.66
C VAL A 70 -4.70 -14.66 -10.00
N LYS A 71 -4.98 -15.48 -11.01
CA LYS A 71 -5.58 -15.00 -12.25
C LYS A 71 -6.96 -14.42 -11.95
N GLY A 72 -7.26 -13.27 -12.51
CA GLY A 72 -8.54 -12.61 -12.28
C GLY A 72 -8.51 -11.14 -12.67
N GLY A 73 -9.56 -10.42 -12.24
CA GLY A 73 -9.76 -9.03 -12.58
C GLY A 73 -8.61 -8.11 -12.15
N ARG A 74 -8.08 -8.33 -10.95
CA ARG A 74 -6.96 -7.53 -10.44
C ARG A 74 -5.74 -7.63 -11.34
N LEU A 75 -5.34 -8.86 -11.70
CA LEU A 75 -4.18 -9.06 -12.57
C LEU A 75 -4.41 -8.43 -13.94
N ARG A 76 -5.59 -8.62 -14.52
CA ARG A 76 -5.94 -7.97 -15.80
C ARG A 76 -5.89 -6.45 -15.72
N ASN A 77 -6.37 -5.89 -14.62
CA ASN A 77 -6.37 -4.44 -14.41
C ASN A 77 -4.94 -3.88 -14.37
N ILE A 78 -4.04 -4.50 -13.60
CA ILE A 78 -2.66 -4.02 -13.49
C ILE A 78 -1.83 -4.28 -14.76
N GLU A 79 -2.16 -5.30 -15.55
CA GLU A 79 -1.52 -5.51 -16.84
C GLU A 79 -1.88 -4.42 -17.84
N ARG A 80 -3.11 -3.90 -17.79
CA ARG A 80 -3.59 -2.84 -18.69
C ARG A 80 -3.25 -1.46 -18.19
N THR A 81 -3.43 -1.23 -16.89
CA THR A 81 -3.16 0.05 -16.25
C THR A 81 -2.26 -0.22 -15.06
N PRO A 82 -0.94 -0.14 -15.24
CA PRO A 82 0.02 -0.53 -14.20
C PRO A 82 0.13 0.54 -13.10
N TRP A 83 -0.96 0.74 -12.39
CA TRP A 83 -1.10 1.70 -11.30
C TRP A 83 -2.05 1.13 -10.25
N ALA A 84 -1.75 1.34 -8.99
CA ALA A 84 -2.64 0.93 -7.90
C ALA A 84 -2.60 1.92 -6.75
N SER A 85 -3.65 1.89 -5.97
CA SER A 85 -3.75 2.63 -4.71
C SER A 85 -4.02 1.66 -3.58
N MET A 86 -3.43 1.90 -2.42
CA MET A 86 -3.67 1.06 -1.25
C MET A 86 -3.92 1.89 0.00
N VAL A 87 -4.70 1.33 0.91
CA VAL A 87 -4.97 1.93 2.21
C VAL A 87 -4.86 0.86 3.28
N VAL A 88 -4.11 1.19 4.34
CA VAL A 88 -4.13 0.45 5.59
C VAL A 88 -4.78 1.36 6.61
N SER A 89 -5.84 0.90 7.27
CA SER A 89 -6.59 1.71 8.22
C SER A 89 -7.00 0.86 9.42
N GLU A 90 -6.89 1.42 10.61
CA GLU A 90 -7.34 0.78 11.83
C GLU A 90 -7.91 1.78 12.83
N GLY A 91 -8.71 1.29 13.77
CA GLY A 91 -9.24 2.10 14.84
C GLY A 91 -10.35 3.04 14.40
N GLN A 92 -10.87 3.77 15.36
CA GLN A 92 -11.94 4.75 15.16
C GLN A 92 -11.72 5.96 16.05
N GLY A 93 -12.17 7.13 15.60
CA GLY A 93 -12.06 8.35 16.40
C GLY A 93 -10.63 8.62 16.83
N ALA A 94 -10.38 8.76 18.12
CA ALA A 94 -9.08 9.11 18.67
C ALA A 94 -8.01 8.02 18.46
N SER A 95 -8.41 6.78 18.18
CA SER A 95 -7.49 5.68 17.90
C SER A 95 -7.25 5.44 16.42
N HIS A 96 -7.89 6.22 15.53
CA HIS A 96 -7.77 6.03 14.09
C HIS A 96 -6.36 6.31 13.61
N ARG A 97 -5.80 5.35 12.86
CA ARG A 97 -4.53 5.51 12.17
C ARG A 97 -4.68 4.95 10.76
N ALA A 98 -4.05 5.58 9.79
CA ALA A 98 -4.15 5.15 8.40
C ALA A 98 -2.91 5.54 7.60
N VAL A 99 -2.64 4.73 6.58
CA VAL A 99 -1.64 5.02 5.55
C VAL A 99 -2.32 4.84 4.20
N ALA A 100 -2.13 5.80 3.32
CA ALA A 100 -2.57 5.71 1.93
C ALA A 100 -1.36 5.88 1.02
N ALA A 101 -1.24 5.00 0.03
CA ALA A 101 -0.16 5.06 -0.93
C ALA A 101 -0.68 4.74 -2.32
N ASP A 102 -0.15 5.42 -3.32
CA ASP A 102 -0.42 5.08 -4.71
C ASP A 102 0.84 5.22 -5.56
N GLY A 103 0.88 4.47 -6.65
CA GLY A 103 2.04 4.48 -7.53
C GLY A 103 1.99 3.42 -8.61
N PRO A 104 3.05 3.37 -9.43
CA PRO A 104 3.17 2.39 -10.50
C PRO A 104 3.31 0.98 -9.95
N VAL A 105 2.80 0.04 -10.71
CA VAL A 105 2.86 -1.39 -10.41
C VAL A 105 3.72 -2.08 -11.47
N THR A 106 4.61 -2.95 -11.02
CA THR A 106 5.46 -3.76 -11.89
C THR A 106 5.28 -5.23 -11.55
N LEU A 107 4.94 -6.04 -12.55
CA LEU A 107 4.96 -7.49 -12.42
C LEU A 107 6.41 -7.95 -12.34
N GLY A 108 6.69 -8.91 -11.47
CA GLY A 108 8.05 -9.42 -11.34
C GLY A 108 8.10 -10.75 -10.61
N GLU A 109 9.16 -11.52 -10.90
CA GLU A 109 9.40 -12.76 -10.20
C GLU A 109 9.96 -12.46 -8.81
N PRO A 110 9.38 -13.04 -7.74
CA PRO A 110 9.90 -12.83 -6.40
C PRO A 110 11.22 -13.58 -6.21
N SER A 111 12.17 -12.94 -5.52
CA SER A 111 13.37 -13.62 -5.04
C SER A 111 13.01 -14.63 -3.94
N GLU A 112 13.92 -15.54 -3.64
CA GLU A 112 13.72 -16.45 -2.52
C GLU A 112 13.62 -15.69 -1.19
N ALA A 113 14.41 -14.63 -1.03
CA ALA A 113 14.35 -13.77 0.16
C ALA A 113 12.97 -13.11 0.31
N LEU A 114 12.37 -12.68 -0.80
CA LEU A 114 11.02 -12.08 -0.78
C LEU A 114 9.96 -13.12 -0.43
N LYS A 115 10.06 -14.33 -0.97
CA LYS A 115 9.16 -15.44 -0.62
C LYS A 115 9.28 -15.81 0.85
N ASP A 116 10.50 -15.83 1.39
CA ASP A 116 10.74 -16.09 2.81
C ASP A 116 10.12 -15.01 3.69
N ALA A 117 10.28 -13.75 3.32
CA ALA A 117 9.68 -12.62 4.01
C ALA A 117 8.14 -12.70 3.99
N TRP A 118 7.58 -13.05 2.85
CA TRP A 118 6.14 -13.25 2.70
C TRP A 118 5.63 -14.36 3.63
N GLU A 119 6.28 -15.52 3.59
CA GLU A 119 5.91 -16.66 4.44
C GLU A 119 5.96 -16.31 5.92
N SER A 120 7.02 -15.63 6.35
CA SER A 120 7.19 -15.19 7.73
C SER A 120 6.07 -14.25 8.17
N ARG A 121 5.57 -13.43 7.26
CA ARG A 121 4.60 -12.38 7.56
C ARG A 121 3.15 -12.85 7.42
N VAL A 122 2.88 -13.56 6.33
CA VAL A 122 1.51 -13.95 5.93
C VAL A 122 1.16 -15.35 6.42
N GLY A 123 2.15 -16.19 6.68
CA GLY A 123 1.95 -17.53 7.22
C GLY A 123 1.93 -18.65 6.18
N SER A 124 2.04 -18.33 4.90
CA SER A 124 2.13 -19.32 3.81
C SER A 124 2.99 -18.77 2.68
N ARG A 125 3.55 -19.67 1.89
CA ARG A 125 4.51 -19.29 0.84
C ARG A 125 3.86 -18.75 -0.44
N ALA A 126 2.54 -18.74 -0.51
CA ALA A 126 1.78 -18.31 -1.67
C ALA A 126 2.10 -19.08 -2.94
N ASP A 127 2.23 -20.41 -2.84
CA ASP A 127 2.45 -21.28 -4.00
C ASP A 127 1.27 -21.28 -4.97
N TRP A 128 0.13 -20.81 -4.50
CA TRP A 128 -1.08 -20.59 -5.30
C TRP A 128 -1.00 -19.39 -6.24
N ALA A 129 0.00 -18.52 -6.07
CA ALA A 129 0.07 -17.27 -6.81
C ALA A 129 0.34 -17.50 -8.29
N ALA A 130 -0.47 -16.88 -9.15
CA ALA A 130 -0.25 -16.87 -10.58
C ALA A 130 0.75 -15.78 -10.98
N ALA A 131 0.85 -14.71 -10.17
CA ALA A 131 1.75 -13.61 -10.42
C ALA A 131 2.08 -12.86 -9.13
N TRP A 132 3.22 -12.17 -9.14
CA TRP A 132 3.63 -11.26 -8.09
C TRP A 132 3.81 -9.88 -8.69
N PHE A 133 3.53 -8.85 -7.90
CA PHE A 133 3.74 -7.50 -8.35
C PHE A 133 4.17 -6.59 -7.22
N GLU A 134 4.90 -5.55 -7.60
CA GLU A 134 5.42 -4.52 -6.72
C GLU A 134 4.67 -3.21 -6.97
N LEU A 135 4.21 -2.57 -5.92
CA LEU A 135 3.75 -1.19 -5.96
C LEU A 135 4.84 -0.32 -5.36
N ARG A 136 5.43 0.55 -6.17
CA ARG A 136 6.41 1.53 -5.70
C ARG A 136 5.69 2.85 -5.47
N PRO A 137 5.53 3.29 -4.23
CA PRO A 137 4.73 4.48 -3.98
C PRO A 137 5.38 5.74 -4.54
N GLU A 138 4.61 6.50 -5.31
CA GLU A 138 4.94 7.86 -5.70
C GLU A 138 4.31 8.87 -4.76
N ARG A 139 3.20 8.49 -4.14
CA ARG A 139 2.51 9.28 -3.12
C ARG A 139 2.27 8.42 -1.91
N LEU A 140 2.53 8.98 -0.74
CA LEU A 140 2.28 8.32 0.53
C LEU A 140 1.88 9.37 1.57
N TYR A 141 0.75 9.13 2.22
CA TYR A 141 0.24 9.96 3.30
C TYR A 141 -0.08 9.08 4.49
N SER A 142 0.07 9.62 5.68
CA SER A 142 -0.28 8.92 6.90
C SER A 142 -1.07 9.84 7.83
N TYR A 143 -1.80 9.22 8.74
CA TYR A 143 -2.63 9.92 9.71
C TYR A 143 -2.65 9.14 11.02
N ALA A 144 -2.46 9.84 12.11
CA ALA A 144 -2.63 9.31 13.45
C ALA A 144 -3.45 10.32 14.27
N ALA A 145 -4.67 9.94 14.64
CA ALA A 145 -5.60 10.84 15.31
C ALA A 145 -5.06 11.39 16.64
N HIS A 146 -4.25 10.59 17.36
CA HIS A 146 -3.65 11.03 18.63
C HIS A 146 -2.65 12.16 18.48
N LYS A 147 -2.21 12.47 17.25
CA LYS A 147 -1.28 13.57 16.95
C LYS A 147 -2.03 14.82 16.49
N ALA A 148 -3.33 14.70 16.29
CA ALA A 148 -4.15 15.81 15.80
C ALA A 148 -4.43 16.84 16.90
#